data_c50a19d28e0539925463413b4660c6b7
#
_entry.id   c50a19d28e0539925463413b4660c6b7
#
_cell.length_a   1.000
_cell.length_b   1.000
_cell.length_c   1.000
_cell.angle_alpha   90.00
_cell.angle_beta   90.00
_cell.angle_gamma   90.00
#
_symmetry.space_group_name_H-M   'P 1'
#
loop_
_entity.id
_entity.type
_entity.pdbx_description
1 polymer ?
#
loop_
_entity_poly.entity_id
_entity_poly.type
_entity_poly.pdbx_seq_one_letter_code
_entity_poly.pdbx_strand_id
1 'polypeptide(L)'
;MKYLTEFRNGEIAQRMAREIHQLATRPWKIMEVCGGQTHSIIRNGIDQMLPAGIEMIHGPGCPVCVTPLELIDKALAIAAQPGVIFCSFGDMLRVPGTYGDLFQVKGRGGDVRVVYSPLDAVELAAKNPDKQVVFFGVGFETTAPANAMSVHLAKRRGLKNFSLLVSHVLVPPAIDAIMSSPGNQVQAFLAAGHVCSVMGYWEYPPLAEKFKIPIVVTGFEPLDLLDGIRRAVAQLEAGRHEVENAYERVVTFDGNRAAQKLLAEVFEVTDRAWRGIGVIPNSGWRLSKAYRAFDAEERFQIAGIHTEESPLCHSGDVLRGAIRPAECPAFGRECTPRHPLGATMVSSEGACAAYYNYGRFLSAEELAGAGSALSGAGLSGETHG
;
A
#
# COMPACT_ATOMS: atom_id res chain seq x y z
N MET A 1 -16.45 10.98 18.92
CA MET A 1 -16.25 9.52 19.19
C MET A 1 -14.79 9.36 19.57
N LYS A 2 -14.51 8.82 20.76
CA LYS A 2 -13.15 8.66 21.28
C LYS A 2 -12.24 7.97 20.24
N TYR A 3 -11.03 8.48 20.04
CA TYR A 3 -10.04 8.03 19.03
C TYR A 3 -10.38 8.29 17.54
N LEU A 4 -11.42 9.08 17.22
CA LEU A 4 -11.73 9.50 15.85
C LEU A 4 -11.69 11.02 15.70
N THR A 5 -12.56 11.74 16.42
CA THR A 5 -12.66 13.21 16.30
C THR A 5 -11.43 13.93 16.85
N GLU A 6 -10.78 13.34 17.85
CA GLU A 6 -9.57 13.88 18.49
C GLU A 6 -8.38 13.98 17.50
N PHE A 7 -8.27 13.02 16.57
CA PHE A 7 -7.19 12.94 15.59
C PHE A 7 -7.49 13.68 14.28
N ARG A 8 -8.65 14.39 14.19
CA ARG A 8 -9.10 15.20 13.05
C ARG A 8 -9.29 16.67 13.39
N ASN A 9 -8.69 17.14 14.48
CA ASN A 9 -8.80 18.53 14.92
C ASN A 9 -7.93 19.43 14.03
N GLY A 10 -8.58 20.34 13.27
CA GLY A 10 -7.92 21.22 12.33
C GLY A 10 -6.98 22.25 12.99
N GLU A 11 -7.29 22.74 14.18
CA GLU A 11 -6.43 23.69 14.91
C GLU A 11 -5.13 23.03 15.35
N ILE A 12 -5.23 21.78 15.86
CA ILE A 12 -4.04 21.00 16.21
C ILE A 12 -3.22 20.69 14.95
N ALA A 13 -3.87 20.30 13.84
CA ALA A 13 -3.21 20.04 12.57
C ALA A 13 -2.42 21.28 12.08
N GLN A 14 -3.03 22.46 12.10
CA GLN A 14 -2.37 23.71 11.72
C GLN A 14 -1.19 24.05 12.65
N ARG A 15 -1.32 23.79 13.96
CA ARG A 15 -0.19 23.98 14.89
C ARG A 15 0.96 23.07 14.56
N MET A 16 0.69 21.77 14.33
CA MET A 16 1.73 20.79 13.96
C MET A 16 2.39 21.15 12.63
N ALA A 17 1.63 21.61 11.65
CA ALA A 17 2.18 22.09 10.39
C ALA A 17 3.13 23.27 10.61
N ARG A 18 2.76 24.27 11.44
CA ARG A 18 3.67 25.38 11.80
C ARG A 18 4.94 24.90 12.50
N GLU A 19 4.84 23.91 13.37
CA GLU A 19 6.03 23.29 14.00
C GLU A 19 6.96 22.68 12.95
N ILE A 20 6.40 21.96 11.95
CA ILE A 20 7.19 21.40 10.85
C ILE A 20 7.86 22.51 10.03
N HIS A 21 7.16 23.63 9.74
CA HIS A 21 7.73 24.78 9.05
C HIS A 21 8.91 25.41 9.81
N GLN A 22 8.86 25.42 11.14
CA GLN A 22 9.94 25.93 11.98
C GLN A 22 11.12 24.99 12.08
N LEU A 23 10.87 23.68 12.04
CA LEU A 23 11.90 22.64 12.15
C LEU A 23 12.69 22.48 10.85
N ALA A 24 12.03 22.50 9.70
CA ALA A 24 12.65 22.22 8.41
C ALA A 24 13.55 23.35 7.95
N THR A 25 14.87 23.14 7.92
CA THR A 25 15.87 24.12 7.49
C THR A 25 16.35 23.92 6.06
N ARG A 26 16.08 22.75 5.48
CA ARG A 26 16.48 22.33 4.13
C ARG A 26 15.47 21.35 3.51
N PRO A 27 15.58 21.07 2.19
CA PRO A 27 14.67 20.11 1.55
C PRO A 27 14.85 18.68 2.06
N TRP A 28 13.70 17.98 2.27
CA TRP A 28 13.66 16.58 2.68
C TRP A 28 12.63 15.79 1.88
N LYS A 29 12.96 14.55 1.54
CA LYS A 29 12.08 13.60 0.87
C LYS A 29 11.71 12.45 1.79
N ILE A 30 10.44 12.37 2.12
CA ILE A 30 9.88 11.39 3.06
C ILE A 30 8.96 10.47 2.29
N MET A 31 9.20 9.16 2.32
CA MET A 31 8.35 8.16 1.68
C MET A 31 7.42 7.51 2.71
N GLU A 32 6.13 7.45 2.40
CA GLU A 32 5.22 6.53 3.07
C GLU A 32 5.11 5.23 2.28
N VAL A 33 4.88 4.11 2.99
CA VAL A 33 4.81 2.77 2.40
C VAL A 33 3.47 2.09 2.70
N CYS A 34 2.39 2.87 2.68
CA CYS A 34 1.03 2.38 2.88
C CYS A 34 -0.02 3.18 2.12
N GLY A 35 -0.80 2.52 1.27
CA GLY A 35 -1.84 3.19 0.50
C GLY A 35 -2.90 3.90 1.35
N GLY A 36 -3.17 3.43 2.57
CA GLY A 36 -4.04 4.14 3.51
C GLY A 36 -3.45 5.48 3.97
N GLN A 37 -2.12 5.57 4.11
CA GLN A 37 -1.41 6.83 4.39
C GLN A 37 -1.46 7.74 3.16
N THR A 38 -1.16 7.23 1.96
CA THR A 38 -1.31 7.96 0.69
C THR A 38 -2.68 8.60 0.58
N HIS A 39 -3.73 7.78 0.72
CA HIS A 39 -5.12 8.23 0.65
C HIS A 39 -5.41 9.35 1.66
N SER A 40 -4.99 9.16 2.92
CA SER A 40 -5.24 10.15 3.98
C SER A 40 -4.46 11.45 3.76
N ILE A 41 -3.20 11.38 3.34
CA ILE A 41 -2.36 12.55 3.05
C ILE A 41 -3.03 13.42 1.97
N ILE A 42 -3.35 12.82 0.82
CA ILE A 42 -3.88 13.55 -0.32
C ILE A 42 -5.32 14.04 -0.06
N ARG A 43 -6.18 13.18 0.50
CA ARG A 43 -7.57 13.54 0.80
C ARG A 43 -7.71 14.70 1.78
N ASN A 44 -6.85 14.75 2.78
CA ASN A 44 -6.90 15.79 3.80
C ASN A 44 -5.99 16.99 3.48
N GLY A 45 -5.28 16.98 2.34
CA GLY A 45 -4.37 18.05 1.91
C GLY A 45 -3.19 18.23 2.85
N ILE A 46 -2.71 17.15 3.49
CA ILE A 46 -1.58 17.22 4.43
C ILE A 46 -0.31 17.65 3.69
N ASP A 47 -0.10 17.14 2.49
CA ASP A 47 1.00 17.51 1.60
C ASP A 47 1.08 19.01 1.33
N GLN A 48 -0.08 19.69 1.25
CA GLN A 48 -0.19 21.13 1.04
C GLN A 48 0.03 21.96 2.31
N MET A 49 -0.07 21.33 3.47
CA MET A 49 0.22 21.98 4.76
C MET A 49 1.72 22.01 5.09
N LEU A 50 2.52 21.22 4.36
CA LEU A 50 3.96 21.11 4.59
C LEU A 50 4.73 22.26 3.94
N PRO A 51 5.93 22.64 4.47
CA PRO A 51 6.80 23.60 3.79
C PRO A 51 7.20 23.08 2.40
N ALA A 52 7.37 23.96 1.44
CA ALA A 52 7.71 23.62 0.04
C ALA A 52 8.96 22.74 -0.10
N GLY A 53 9.84 22.74 0.90
CA GLY A 53 11.03 21.87 0.95
C GLY A 53 10.74 20.44 1.39
N ILE A 54 9.56 20.12 1.93
CA ILE A 54 9.21 18.76 2.35
C ILE A 54 8.39 18.09 1.25
N GLU A 55 8.96 17.08 0.63
CA GLU A 55 8.31 16.29 -0.41
C GLU A 55 7.84 14.95 0.14
N MET A 56 6.53 14.67 0.02
CA MET A 56 5.99 13.36 0.32
C MET A 56 6.05 12.47 -0.94
N ILE A 57 6.69 11.31 -0.80
CA ILE A 57 6.78 10.29 -1.84
C ILE A 57 5.82 9.14 -1.47
N HIS A 58 5.01 8.73 -2.44
CA HIS A 58 4.05 7.66 -2.26
C HIS A 58 4.63 6.34 -2.77
N GLY A 59 5.15 5.55 -1.83
CA GLY A 59 5.83 4.29 -2.11
C GLY A 59 4.88 3.12 -2.43
N PRO A 60 5.41 1.90 -2.57
CA PRO A 60 4.66 0.73 -2.99
C PRO A 60 3.79 0.14 -1.87
N GLY A 61 2.99 0.97 -1.22
CA GLY A 61 2.17 0.64 -0.04
C GLY A 61 0.76 0.13 -0.34
N CYS A 62 0.33 0.06 -1.60
CA CYS A 62 -0.98 -0.45 -2.00
C CYS A 62 -0.83 -1.87 -2.56
N PRO A 63 -1.43 -2.91 -1.95
CA PRO A 63 -1.23 -4.31 -2.38
C PRO A 63 -1.82 -4.58 -3.76
N VAL A 64 -2.93 -3.93 -4.11
CA VAL A 64 -3.52 -3.98 -5.45
C VAL A 64 -2.53 -3.45 -6.49
N CYS A 65 -1.86 -2.34 -6.15
CA CYS A 65 -0.96 -1.63 -7.06
C CYS A 65 0.31 -2.41 -7.41
N VAL A 66 0.80 -3.21 -6.47
CA VAL A 66 2.05 -3.97 -6.60
C VAL A 66 1.84 -5.43 -7.01
N THR A 67 0.58 -5.88 -7.15
CA THR A 67 0.28 -7.24 -7.61
C THR A 67 0.82 -7.43 -9.03
N PRO A 68 1.69 -8.45 -9.27
CA PRO A 68 2.29 -8.68 -10.59
C PRO A 68 1.25 -8.95 -11.66
N LEU A 69 1.48 -8.43 -12.87
CA LEU A 69 0.59 -8.62 -14.01
C LEU A 69 0.38 -10.11 -14.32
N GLU A 70 1.44 -10.93 -14.19
CA GLU A 70 1.35 -12.39 -14.37
C GLU A 70 0.31 -13.03 -13.44
N LEU A 71 0.24 -12.61 -12.17
CA LEU A 71 -0.78 -13.13 -11.24
C LEU A 71 -2.19 -12.64 -11.58
N ILE A 72 -2.32 -11.43 -12.12
CA ILE A 72 -3.60 -10.95 -12.65
C ILE A 72 -4.05 -11.83 -13.81
N ASP A 73 -3.18 -12.07 -14.78
CA ASP A 73 -3.51 -12.89 -15.96
C ASP A 73 -3.76 -14.36 -15.59
N LYS A 74 -3.03 -14.92 -14.60
CA LYS A 74 -3.36 -16.23 -14.01
C LYS A 74 -4.75 -16.22 -13.36
N ALA A 75 -5.10 -15.17 -12.63
CA ALA A 75 -6.41 -15.02 -12.02
C ALA A 75 -7.53 -15.00 -13.08
N LEU A 76 -7.33 -14.26 -14.19
CA LEU A 76 -8.27 -14.23 -15.31
C LEU A 76 -8.44 -15.61 -15.94
N ALA A 77 -7.33 -16.33 -16.20
CA ALA A 77 -7.35 -17.67 -16.79
C ALA A 77 -8.04 -18.70 -15.88
N ILE A 78 -7.82 -18.64 -14.57
CA ILE A 78 -8.49 -19.52 -13.60
C ILE A 78 -9.98 -19.20 -13.51
N ALA A 79 -10.32 -17.91 -13.41
CA ALA A 79 -11.71 -17.46 -13.28
C ALA A 79 -12.58 -17.78 -14.54
N ALA A 80 -11.95 -17.94 -15.69
CA ALA A 80 -12.63 -18.31 -16.94
C ALA A 80 -12.93 -19.81 -17.07
N GLN A 81 -12.40 -20.65 -16.18
CA GLN A 81 -12.59 -22.11 -16.27
C GLN A 81 -14.01 -22.53 -15.83
N PRO A 82 -14.64 -23.47 -16.54
CA PRO A 82 -15.92 -24.04 -16.11
C PRO A 82 -15.80 -24.70 -14.73
N GLY A 83 -16.84 -24.54 -13.90
CA GLY A 83 -16.88 -25.14 -12.56
C GLY A 83 -16.02 -24.43 -11.50
N VAL A 84 -15.43 -23.28 -11.82
CA VAL A 84 -14.70 -22.44 -10.88
C VAL A 84 -15.60 -21.33 -10.36
N ILE A 85 -15.61 -21.11 -9.04
CA ILE A 85 -16.08 -19.90 -8.37
C ILE A 85 -14.82 -19.11 -7.98
N PHE A 86 -14.60 -17.97 -8.61
CA PHE A 86 -13.44 -17.13 -8.33
C PHE A 86 -13.83 -15.97 -7.43
N CYS A 87 -13.21 -15.85 -6.27
CA CYS A 87 -13.52 -14.86 -5.26
C CYS A 87 -12.37 -13.87 -5.09
N SER A 88 -12.68 -12.58 -4.96
CA SER A 88 -11.70 -11.56 -4.63
C SER A 88 -12.35 -10.33 -3.98
N PHE A 89 -11.54 -9.40 -3.49
CA PHE A 89 -12.00 -8.09 -3.06
C PHE A 89 -12.36 -7.20 -4.28
N GLY A 90 -13.28 -6.26 -4.06
CA GLY A 90 -13.91 -5.51 -5.15
C GLY A 90 -12.94 -4.77 -6.08
N ASP A 91 -11.89 -4.15 -5.54
CA ASP A 91 -10.90 -3.42 -6.35
C ASP A 91 -10.17 -4.32 -7.34
N MET A 92 -9.86 -5.57 -6.93
CA MET A 92 -9.17 -6.52 -7.80
C MET A 92 -9.93 -6.86 -9.08
N LEU A 93 -11.27 -6.73 -9.08
CA LEU A 93 -12.08 -7.06 -10.26
C LEU A 93 -11.86 -6.07 -11.41
N ARG A 94 -11.35 -4.86 -11.11
CA ARG A 94 -11.12 -3.78 -12.08
C ARG A 94 -9.67 -3.64 -12.48
N VAL A 95 -8.76 -4.40 -11.86
CA VAL A 95 -7.34 -4.31 -12.20
C VAL A 95 -7.11 -4.84 -13.60
N PRO A 96 -6.55 -4.03 -14.50
CA PRO A 96 -6.31 -4.49 -15.86
C PRO A 96 -5.15 -5.52 -15.89
N GLY A 97 -5.45 -6.66 -16.49
CA GLY A 97 -4.48 -7.63 -16.99
C GLY A 97 -4.13 -7.32 -18.45
N THR A 98 -3.35 -8.19 -19.08
CA THR A 98 -2.97 -8.07 -20.50
C THR A 98 -4.19 -8.12 -21.43
N TYR A 99 -5.17 -8.97 -21.11
CA TYR A 99 -6.31 -9.25 -21.99
C TYR A 99 -7.67 -8.89 -21.37
N GLY A 100 -7.69 -7.98 -20.41
CA GLY A 100 -8.91 -7.52 -19.75
C GLY A 100 -8.85 -7.59 -18.24
N ASP A 101 -9.99 -7.68 -17.60
CA ASP A 101 -10.16 -7.72 -16.15
C ASP A 101 -11.16 -8.79 -15.70
N LEU A 102 -11.30 -8.99 -14.40
CA LEU A 102 -12.24 -9.99 -13.83
C LEU A 102 -13.71 -9.64 -14.07
N PHE A 103 -14.07 -8.36 -14.27
CA PHE A 103 -15.43 -7.99 -14.68
C PHE A 103 -15.75 -8.47 -16.08
N GLN A 104 -14.78 -8.39 -16.99
CA GLN A 104 -14.95 -8.91 -18.35
C GLN A 104 -15.09 -10.43 -18.35
N VAL A 105 -14.31 -11.15 -17.51
CA VAL A 105 -14.49 -12.60 -17.32
C VAL A 105 -15.90 -12.91 -16.83
N LYS A 106 -16.39 -12.15 -15.83
CA LYS A 106 -17.75 -12.27 -15.32
C LYS A 106 -18.79 -12.01 -16.41
N GLY A 107 -18.60 -10.96 -17.23
CA GLY A 107 -19.47 -10.63 -18.35
C GLY A 107 -19.56 -11.72 -19.43
N ARG A 108 -18.52 -12.55 -19.56
CA ARG A 108 -18.45 -13.72 -20.45
C ARG A 108 -18.99 -15.01 -19.82
N GLY A 109 -19.57 -14.94 -18.62
CA GLY A 109 -20.18 -16.08 -17.92
C GLY A 109 -19.33 -16.76 -16.86
N GLY A 110 -18.13 -16.25 -16.54
CA GLY A 110 -17.33 -16.73 -15.39
C GLY A 110 -18.03 -16.44 -14.06
N ASP A 111 -17.96 -17.36 -13.11
CA ASP A 111 -18.54 -17.18 -11.77
C ASP A 111 -17.58 -16.40 -10.87
N VAL A 112 -17.46 -15.09 -11.09
CA VAL A 112 -16.61 -14.18 -10.31
C VAL A 112 -17.44 -13.48 -9.24
N ARG A 113 -17.00 -13.58 -7.98
CA ARG A 113 -17.73 -13.06 -6.81
C ARG A 113 -16.87 -12.11 -5.99
N VAL A 114 -17.47 -10.98 -5.62
CA VAL A 114 -16.90 -10.08 -4.60
C VAL A 114 -17.21 -10.68 -3.24
N VAL A 115 -16.18 -10.77 -2.40
CA VAL A 115 -16.30 -11.18 -0.99
C VAL A 115 -15.65 -10.12 -0.11
N TYR A 116 -16.08 -10.06 1.15
CA TYR A 116 -15.56 -9.10 2.13
C TYR A 116 -14.60 -9.74 3.13
N SER A 117 -14.53 -11.07 3.09
CA SER A 117 -13.60 -11.88 3.91
C SER A 117 -13.14 -13.10 3.12
N PRO A 118 -11.87 -13.53 3.26
CA PRO A 118 -11.44 -14.82 2.71
C PRO A 118 -12.22 -16.00 3.30
N LEU A 119 -12.80 -15.85 4.50
CA LEU A 119 -13.65 -16.86 5.11
C LEU A 119 -14.97 -17.07 4.35
N ASP A 120 -15.49 -16.03 3.67
CA ASP A 120 -16.69 -16.17 2.82
C ASP A 120 -16.42 -17.15 1.68
N ALA A 121 -15.21 -17.15 1.11
CA ALA A 121 -14.82 -18.11 0.08
C ALA A 121 -14.74 -19.55 0.62
N VAL A 122 -14.32 -19.73 1.87
CA VAL A 122 -14.34 -21.06 2.54
C VAL A 122 -15.78 -21.56 2.72
N GLU A 123 -16.70 -20.69 3.13
CA GLU A 123 -18.12 -21.03 3.23
C GLU A 123 -18.75 -21.34 1.85
N LEU A 124 -18.33 -20.63 0.80
CA LEU A 124 -18.75 -20.95 -0.57
C LEU A 124 -18.24 -22.32 -1.00
N ALA A 125 -17.00 -22.70 -0.65
CA ALA A 125 -16.46 -24.03 -0.96
C ALA A 125 -17.24 -25.14 -0.24
N ALA A 126 -17.59 -24.94 1.03
CA ALA A 126 -18.42 -25.89 1.78
C ALA A 126 -19.83 -26.08 1.19
N LYS A 127 -20.41 -25.01 0.65
CA LYS A 127 -21.77 -25.03 0.04
C LYS A 127 -21.81 -25.52 -1.40
N ASN A 128 -20.66 -25.60 -2.09
CA ASN A 128 -20.57 -25.96 -3.51
C ASN A 128 -19.51 -27.08 -3.70
N PRO A 129 -19.72 -28.28 -3.18
CA PRO A 129 -18.71 -29.35 -3.20
C PRO A 129 -18.34 -29.84 -4.61
N ASP A 130 -19.18 -29.59 -5.59
CA ASP A 130 -19.01 -29.90 -7.01
C ASP A 130 -18.21 -28.85 -7.79
N LYS A 131 -17.92 -27.68 -7.18
CA LYS A 131 -17.15 -26.59 -7.80
C LYS A 131 -15.81 -26.37 -7.11
N GLN A 132 -14.83 -25.87 -7.86
CA GLN A 132 -13.58 -25.36 -7.29
C GLN A 132 -13.80 -23.90 -6.86
N VAL A 133 -13.45 -23.58 -5.62
CA VAL A 133 -13.51 -22.20 -5.12
C VAL A 133 -12.11 -21.68 -4.92
N VAL A 134 -11.79 -20.60 -5.63
CA VAL A 134 -10.48 -19.94 -5.57
C VAL A 134 -10.66 -18.57 -4.94
N PHE A 135 -9.87 -18.26 -3.92
CA PHE A 135 -9.77 -16.93 -3.39
C PHE A 135 -8.46 -16.26 -3.84
N PHE A 136 -8.54 -15.07 -4.43
CA PHE A 136 -7.35 -14.29 -4.78
C PHE A 136 -6.91 -13.49 -3.57
N GLY A 137 -5.91 -13.98 -2.89
CA GLY A 137 -5.37 -13.40 -1.67
C GLY A 137 -4.31 -12.36 -1.96
N VAL A 138 -4.75 -11.11 -2.14
CA VAL A 138 -3.89 -9.95 -2.36
C VAL A 138 -3.75 -9.18 -1.06
N GLY A 139 -2.52 -8.82 -0.67
CA GLY A 139 -2.31 -8.10 0.58
C GLY A 139 -0.86 -7.93 0.99
N PHE A 140 -0.72 -7.24 2.09
CA PHE A 140 0.50 -7.16 2.90
C PHE A 140 0.33 -8.00 4.19
N GLU A 141 1.27 -7.87 5.10
CA GLU A 141 1.26 -8.52 6.41
C GLU A 141 -0.04 -8.27 7.20
N THR A 142 -0.69 -7.13 6.97
CA THR A 142 -1.96 -6.76 7.64
C THR A 142 -3.08 -7.73 7.35
N THR A 143 -3.24 -8.14 6.08
CA THR A 143 -4.36 -8.99 5.62
C THR A 143 -4.02 -10.46 5.61
N ALA A 144 -2.74 -10.79 5.70
CA ALA A 144 -2.25 -12.16 5.64
C ALA A 144 -2.81 -13.08 6.75
N PRO A 145 -3.04 -12.63 8.01
CA PRO A 145 -3.65 -13.48 9.04
C PRO A 145 -5.03 -14.02 8.67
N ALA A 146 -5.88 -13.19 8.04
CA ALA A 146 -7.21 -13.64 7.61
C ALA A 146 -7.11 -14.68 6.46
N ASN A 147 -6.15 -14.50 5.56
CA ASN A 147 -5.88 -15.46 4.48
C ASN A 147 -5.29 -16.75 5.02
N ALA A 148 -4.36 -16.70 5.96
CA ALA A 148 -3.84 -17.87 6.65
C ALA A 148 -4.95 -18.64 7.37
N MET A 149 -5.84 -17.91 8.07
CA MET A 149 -6.98 -18.51 8.77
C MET A 149 -7.94 -19.20 7.79
N SER A 150 -8.18 -18.66 6.60
CA SER A 150 -9.05 -19.30 5.60
C SER A 150 -8.51 -20.66 5.15
N VAL A 151 -7.22 -20.75 4.87
CA VAL A 151 -6.54 -22.01 4.47
C VAL A 151 -6.51 -23.00 5.64
N HIS A 152 -6.18 -22.50 6.85
CA HIS A 152 -6.19 -23.31 8.07
C HIS A 152 -7.58 -23.90 8.34
N LEU A 153 -8.64 -23.09 8.22
CA LEU A 153 -10.02 -23.53 8.42
C LEU A 153 -10.46 -24.53 7.34
N ALA A 154 -10.12 -24.28 6.06
CA ALA A 154 -10.43 -25.19 4.97
C ALA A 154 -9.80 -26.57 5.21
N LYS A 155 -8.53 -26.59 5.67
CA LYS A 155 -7.82 -27.83 6.04
C LYS A 155 -8.51 -28.54 7.20
N ARG A 156 -8.85 -27.82 8.27
CA ARG A 156 -9.55 -28.40 9.44
C ARG A 156 -10.93 -28.98 9.10
N ARG A 157 -11.64 -28.37 8.14
CA ARG A 157 -12.95 -28.85 7.64
C ARG A 157 -12.83 -29.95 6.59
N GLY A 158 -11.62 -30.34 6.19
CA GLY A 158 -11.39 -31.35 5.15
C GLY A 158 -11.85 -30.95 3.75
N LEU A 159 -11.99 -29.63 3.48
CA LEU A 159 -12.38 -29.11 2.17
C LEU A 159 -11.26 -29.37 1.16
N LYS A 160 -11.60 -30.00 0.05
CA LYS A 160 -10.63 -30.31 -1.03
C LYS A 160 -10.80 -29.38 -2.23
N ASN A 161 -11.88 -28.64 -2.27
CA ASN A 161 -12.28 -27.77 -3.38
C ASN A 161 -12.04 -26.27 -3.12
N PHE A 162 -11.36 -25.90 -2.02
CA PHE A 162 -10.88 -24.55 -1.76
C PHE A 162 -9.42 -24.40 -2.17
N SER A 163 -9.04 -23.26 -2.72
CA SER A 163 -7.64 -22.88 -2.95
C SER A 163 -7.42 -21.38 -2.84
N LEU A 164 -6.18 -20.99 -2.56
CA LEU A 164 -5.73 -19.62 -2.42
C LEU A 164 -4.72 -19.32 -3.52
N LEU A 165 -5.00 -18.30 -4.35
CA LEU A 165 -4.01 -17.70 -5.23
C LEU A 165 -3.29 -16.60 -4.44
N VAL A 166 -2.02 -16.84 -4.06
CA VAL A 166 -1.30 -15.99 -3.12
C VAL A 166 -0.57 -14.86 -3.82
N SER A 167 -0.90 -13.61 -3.47
CA SER A 167 -0.19 -12.40 -3.88
C SER A 167 0.15 -11.50 -2.68
N HIS A 168 0.60 -12.12 -1.58
CA HIS A 168 1.03 -11.39 -0.39
C HIS A 168 2.50 -11.02 -0.48
N VAL A 169 2.80 -9.78 -0.12
CA VAL A 169 4.13 -9.16 -0.14
C VAL A 169 4.48 -8.57 1.22
N LEU A 170 5.77 -8.31 1.44
CA LEU A 170 6.36 -7.90 2.71
C LEU A 170 6.99 -6.50 2.60
N VAL A 171 6.67 -5.61 3.54
CA VAL A 171 7.12 -4.21 3.52
C VAL A 171 8.62 -4.06 3.79
N PRO A 172 9.23 -4.70 4.81
CA PRO A 172 10.66 -4.48 5.12
C PRO A 172 11.60 -4.78 3.95
N PRO A 173 11.47 -5.90 3.20
CA PRO A 173 12.30 -6.15 2.02
C PRO A 173 12.09 -5.12 0.89
N ALA A 174 10.88 -4.55 0.75
CA ALA A 174 10.62 -3.50 -0.22
C ALA A 174 11.36 -2.21 0.13
N ILE A 175 11.40 -1.83 1.42
CA ILE A 175 12.20 -0.69 1.90
C ILE A 175 13.69 -0.91 1.58
N ASP A 176 14.23 -2.11 1.86
CA ASP A 176 15.61 -2.45 1.53
C ASP A 176 15.89 -2.30 0.02
N ALA A 177 15.01 -2.82 -0.82
CA ALA A 177 15.15 -2.75 -2.27
C ALA A 177 15.10 -1.31 -2.80
N ILE A 178 14.18 -0.48 -2.29
CA ILE A 178 14.08 0.94 -2.65
C ILE A 178 15.36 1.68 -2.28
N MET A 179 15.81 1.51 -1.04
CA MET A 179 17.01 2.19 -0.54
C MET A 179 18.29 1.75 -1.23
N SER A 180 18.34 0.50 -1.71
CA SER A 180 19.47 -0.04 -2.45
C SER A 180 19.43 0.31 -3.95
N SER A 181 18.34 0.92 -4.43
CA SER A 181 18.17 1.23 -5.86
C SER A 181 19.05 2.41 -6.28
N PRO A 182 19.69 2.36 -7.46
CA PRO A 182 20.43 3.49 -7.99
C PRO A 182 19.55 4.74 -8.14
N GLY A 183 20.05 5.89 -7.68
CA GLY A 183 19.34 7.17 -7.78
C GLY A 183 18.20 7.36 -6.76
N ASN A 184 18.09 6.47 -5.76
CA ASN A 184 17.17 6.66 -4.63
C ASN A 184 17.40 8.02 -3.96
N GLN A 185 16.29 8.73 -3.67
CA GLN A 185 16.31 10.05 -3.04
C GLN A 185 15.56 10.08 -1.70
N VAL A 186 15.04 8.94 -1.24
CA VAL A 186 14.30 8.85 0.02
C VAL A 186 15.24 9.03 1.20
N GLN A 187 14.86 9.90 2.13
CA GLN A 187 15.67 10.26 3.29
C GLN A 187 15.03 9.86 4.63
N ALA A 188 13.73 9.54 4.62
CA ALA A 188 13.01 9.00 5.77
C ALA A 188 11.80 8.18 5.32
N PHE A 189 11.29 7.31 6.22
CA PHE A 189 10.06 6.56 5.97
C PHE A 189 8.99 6.81 7.03
N LEU A 190 7.74 6.87 6.58
CA LEU A 190 6.56 6.63 7.41
C LEU A 190 6.15 5.17 7.23
N ALA A 191 6.34 4.37 8.26
CA ALA A 191 6.00 2.96 8.24
C ALA A 191 4.52 2.73 8.56
N ALA A 192 3.94 1.71 7.90
CA ALA A 192 2.52 1.38 7.98
C ALA A 192 2.12 0.84 9.35
N GLY A 193 1.40 1.60 10.16
CA GLY A 193 1.00 1.21 11.51
C GLY A 193 0.19 -0.08 11.56
N HIS A 194 -0.65 -0.38 10.55
CA HIS A 194 -1.41 -1.61 10.56
C HIS A 194 -0.57 -2.85 10.19
N VAL A 195 0.50 -2.72 9.40
CA VAL A 195 1.50 -3.78 9.21
C VAL A 195 2.19 -4.05 10.54
N CYS A 196 2.63 -2.99 11.21
CA CYS A 196 3.31 -3.08 12.50
C CYS A 196 2.39 -3.60 13.63
N SER A 197 1.06 -3.43 13.53
CA SER A 197 0.13 -4.02 14.51
C SER A 197 0.13 -5.55 14.47
N VAL A 198 0.45 -6.15 13.32
CA VAL A 198 0.59 -7.59 13.15
C VAL A 198 2.02 -8.06 13.41
N MET A 199 2.99 -7.46 12.71
CA MET A 199 4.36 -7.94 12.72
C MET A 199 5.23 -7.31 13.81
N GLY A 200 4.80 -6.19 14.42
CA GLY A 200 5.68 -5.35 15.21
C GLY A 200 6.54 -4.46 14.31
N TYR A 201 7.58 -3.86 14.90
CA TYR A 201 8.52 -3.03 14.14
C TYR A 201 10.00 -3.41 14.42
N TRP A 202 10.22 -4.60 14.92
CA TRP A 202 11.57 -5.13 15.23
C TRP A 202 12.46 -5.31 13.99
N GLU A 203 11.88 -5.40 12.78
CA GLU A 203 12.62 -5.48 11.52
C GLU A 203 13.14 -4.12 11.03
N TYR A 204 12.61 -3.00 11.52
CA TYR A 204 13.01 -1.67 11.05
C TYR A 204 14.32 -1.13 11.65
N PRO A 205 14.69 -1.38 12.93
CA PRO A 205 15.96 -0.90 13.47
C PRO A 205 17.20 -1.31 12.64
N PRO A 206 17.33 -2.56 12.16
CA PRO A 206 18.41 -2.92 11.25
C PRO A 206 18.43 -2.12 9.94
N LEU A 207 17.25 -1.79 9.37
CA LEU A 207 17.15 -1.00 8.15
C LEU A 207 17.53 0.47 8.40
N ALA A 208 17.02 1.05 9.47
CA ALA A 208 17.36 2.42 9.87
C ALA A 208 18.87 2.58 10.07
N GLU A 209 19.50 1.62 10.74
CA GLU A 209 20.95 1.62 10.95
C GLU A 209 21.74 1.40 9.65
N LYS A 210 21.30 0.45 8.78
CA LYS A 210 21.96 0.13 7.52
C LYS A 210 22.02 1.34 6.58
N PHE A 211 20.89 2.05 6.46
CA PHE A 211 20.75 3.14 5.50
C PHE A 211 20.91 4.53 6.12
N LYS A 212 21.10 4.63 7.43
CA LYS A 212 21.22 5.89 8.18
C LYS A 212 20.03 6.82 7.94
N ILE A 213 18.82 6.29 8.03
CA ILE A 213 17.56 7.02 7.81
C ILE A 213 16.59 6.81 8.97
N PRO A 214 15.83 7.83 9.38
CA PRO A 214 14.74 7.65 10.32
C PRO A 214 13.57 6.88 9.72
N ILE A 215 12.96 6.01 10.53
CA ILE A 215 11.72 5.30 10.19
C ILE A 215 10.72 5.56 11.30
N VAL A 216 9.58 6.18 10.98
CA VAL A 216 8.56 6.50 11.97
C VAL A 216 7.29 5.69 11.69
N VAL A 217 6.90 4.84 12.64
CA VAL A 217 5.64 4.09 12.57
C VAL A 217 4.48 5.04 12.85
N THR A 218 3.54 5.19 11.91
CA THR A 218 2.39 6.11 12.07
C THR A 218 1.05 5.40 11.91
N GLY A 219 0.00 6.04 12.45
CA GLY A 219 -1.38 5.73 12.10
C GLY A 219 -1.82 6.38 10.79
N PHE A 220 -3.14 6.60 10.64
CA PHE A 220 -3.76 6.99 9.38
C PHE A 220 -4.61 8.27 9.49
N GLU A 221 -4.89 8.70 10.70
CA GLU A 221 -5.62 9.93 10.92
C GLU A 221 -4.69 11.15 10.64
N PRO A 222 -5.24 12.31 10.27
CA PRO A 222 -4.42 13.48 9.92
C PRO A 222 -3.37 13.85 10.95
N LEU A 223 -3.71 13.80 12.25
CA LEU A 223 -2.75 14.12 13.31
C LEU A 223 -1.68 13.05 13.51
N ASP A 224 -2.00 11.77 13.26
CA ASP A 224 -1.00 10.69 13.28
C ASP A 224 0.08 10.93 12.22
N LEU A 225 -0.37 11.31 11.02
CA LEU A 225 0.53 11.54 9.88
C LEU A 225 1.38 12.79 10.09
N LEU A 226 0.78 13.89 10.56
CA LEU A 226 1.52 15.11 10.88
C LEU A 226 2.53 14.89 12.00
N ASP A 227 2.20 14.12 13.05
CA ASP A 227 3.17 13.80 14.12
C ASP A 227 4.30 12.91 13.59
N GLY A 228 3.98 11.93 12.74
CA GLY A 228 5.00 11.10 12.08
C GLY A 228 5.95 11.92 11.22
N ILE A 229 5.42 12.82 10.38
CA ILE A 229 6.23 13.73 9.54
C ILE A 229 7.09 14.63 10.42
N ARG A 230 6.51 15.24 11.46
CA ARG A 230 7.23 16.12 12.41
C ARG A 230 8.41 15.38 13.07
N ARG A 231 8.21 14.14 13.54
CA ARG A 231 9.27 13.31 14.14
C ARG A 231 10.35 12.97 13.11
N ALA A 232 9.97 12.59 11.89
CA ALA A 232 10.91 12.30 10.82
C ALA A 232 11.78 13.52 10.49
N VAL A 233 11.16 14.71 10.32
CA VAL A 233 11.88 15.96 10.07
C VAL A 233 12.81 16.32 11.25
N ALA A 234 12.33 16.19 12.48
CA ALA A 234 13.15 16.48 13.68
C ALA A 234 14.38 15.58 13.76
N GLN A 235 14.27 14.30 13.39
CA GLN A 235 15.41 13.39 13.33
C GLN A 235 16.38 13.77 12.20
N LEU A 236 15.84 14.05 10.99
CA LEU A 236 16.63 14.46 9.84
C LEU A 236 17.44 15.74 10.10
N GLU A 237 16.83 16.74 10.72
CA GLU A 237 17.52 18.00 11.09
C GLU A 237 18.58 17.79 12.16
N ALA A 238 18.35 16.83 13.08
CA ALA A 238 19.31 16.46 14.13
C ALA A 238 20.37 15.45 13.67
N GLY A 239 20.32 14.96 12.42
CA GLY A 239 21.22 13.90 11.92
C GLY A 239 21.04 12.56 12.63
N ARG A 240 19.84 12.29 13.17
CA ARG A 240 19.48 11.02 13.80
C ARG A 240 18.83 10.08 12.79
N HIS A 241 18.86 8.78 13.07
CA HIS A 241 18.32 7.75 12.18
C HIS A 241 17.74 6.57 12.98
N GLU A 242 16.84 6.88 13.90
CA GLU A 242 16.23 5.92 14.80
C GLU A 242 14.84 5.49 14.29
N VAL A 243 14.36 4.37 14.84
CA VAL A 243 12.96 3.98 14.67
C VAL A 243 12.13 4.56 15.80
N GLU A 244 11.12 5.38 15.47
CA GLU A 244 10.16 5.90 16.45
C GLU A 244 8.77 5.31 16.19
N ASN A 245 8.05 4.96 17.26
CA ASN A 245 6.65 4.57 17.19
C ASN A 245 5.75 5.76 17.58
N ALA A 246 5.11 6.39 16.59
CA ALA A 246 4.10 7.44 16.79
C ALA A 246 2.67 6.87 16.86
N TYR A 247 2.50 5.53 16.87
CA TYR A 247 1.20 4.85 16.87
C TYR A 247 1.06 3.89 18.06
N GLU A 248 1.58 4.29 19.23
CA GLU A 248 1.69 3.48 20.45
C GLU A 248 0.35 2.93 20.95
N ARG A 249 -0.77 3.60 20.64
CA ARG A 249 -2.11 3.12 21.02
C ARG A 249 -2.52 1.80 20.35
N VAL A 250 -1.81 1.39 19.30
CA VAL A 250 -2.12 0.18 18.51
C VAL A 250 -0.91 -0.72 18.34
N VAL A 251 0.28 -0.14 18.16
CA VAL A 251 1.49 -0.86 17.76
C VAL A 251 2.41 -1.08 18.97
N THR A 252 2.86 -2.32 19.11
CA THR A 252 3.92 -2.71 20.05
C THR A 252 5.15 -3.20 19.27
N PHE A 253 6.32 -3.22 19.93
CA PHE A 253 7.57 -3.67 19.30
C PHE A 253 7.45 -5.07 18.68
N ASP A 254 6.81 -5.98 19.41
CA ASP A 254 6.66 -7.39 19.01
C ASP A 254 5.44 -7.69 18.15
N GLY A 255 4.48 -6.78 18.02
CA GLY A 255 3.23 -6.99 17.29
C GLY A 255 2.33 -8.07 17.89
N ASN A 256 1.55 -8.74 17.04
CA ASN A 256 0.61 -9.80 17.43
C ASN A 256 1.24 -11.19 17.27
N ARG A 257 1.78 -11.73 18.33
CA ARG A 257 2.46 -13.05 18.33
C ARG A 257 1.56 -14.20 17.90
N ALA A 258 0.26 -14.15 18.20
CA ALA A 258 -0.69 -15.20 17.77
C ALA A 258 -0.89 -15.19 16.26
N ALA A 259 -1.03 -14.00 15.66
CA ALA A 259 -1.12 -13.86 14.21
C ALA A 259 0.19 -14.31 13.53
N GLN A 260 1.35 -13.88 14.03
CA GLN A 260 2.66 -14.30 13.51
C GLN A 260 2.85 -15.82 13.54
N LYS A 261 2.42 -16.48 14.62
CA LYS A 261 2.47 -17.95 14.72
C LYS A 261 1.64 -18.63 13.63
N LEU A 262 0.43 -18.12 13.38
CA LEU A 262 -0.42 -18.65 12.31
C LEU A 262 0.20 -18.41 10.93
N LEU A 263 0.78 -17.23 10.70
CA LEU A 263 1.48 -16.93 9.45
C LEU A 263 2.65 -17.89 9.21
N ALA A 264 3.50 -18.11 10.22
CA ALA A 264 4.63 -19.02 10.13
C ALA A 264 4.22 -20.50 9.94
N GLU A 265 3.03 -20.90 10.39
CA GLU A 265 2.48 -22.24 10.14
C GLU A 265 2.04 -22.41 8.68
N VAL A 266 1.31 -21.39 8.16
CA VAL A 266 0.60 -21.48 6.88
C VAL A 266 1.48 -21.07 5.71
N PHE A 267 2.32 -20.06 5.89
CA PHE A 267 3.15 -19.50 4.84
C PHE A 267 4.65 -19.72 5.08
N GLU A 268 5.41 -19.67 4.01
CA GLU A 268 6.86 -19.53 4.01
C GLU A 268 7.28 -18.38 3.11
N VAL A 269 8.38 -17.70 3.48
CA VAL A 269 8.91 -16.56 2.74
C VAL A 269 9.48 -17.02 1.40
N THR A 270 9.29 -16.21 0.37
CA THR A 270 9.78 -16.45 -0.99
C THR A 270 10.10 -15.13 -1.69
N ASP A 271 10.86 -15.23 -2.76
CA ASP A 271 11.04 -14.12 -3.70
C ASP A 271 9.70 -13.81 -4.36
N ARG A 272 9.42 -12.52 -4.57
CA ARG A 272 8.17 -12.10 -5.20
C ARG A 272 8.43 -10.98 -6.20
N ALA A 273 7.76 -11.08 -7.35
CA ALA A 273 7.69 -9.96 -8.27
C ALA A 273 6.72 -8.91 -7.74
N TRP A 274 7.12 -7.65 -7.84
CA TRP A 274 6.31 -6.47 -7.53
C TRP A 274 6.07 -5.69 -8.81
N ARG A 275 4.81 -5.42 -9.12
CA ARG A 275 4.45 -4.71 -10.35
C ARG A 275 5.16 -3.36 -10.41
N GLY A 276 5.85 -3.10 -11.53
CA GLY A 276 6.59 -1.86 -11.75
C GLY A 276 7.92 -1.73 -11.01
N ILE A 277 8.30 -2.70 -10.17
CA ILE A 277 9.57 -2.69 -9.41
C ILE A 277 10.48 -3.84 -9.85
N GLY A 278 9.90 -5.04 -10.05
CA GLY A 278 10.65 -6.25 -10.39
C GLY A 278 10.64 -7.28 -9.28
N VAL A 279 11.52 -8.28 -9.37
CA VAL A 279 11.63 -9.33 -8.34
C VAL A 279 12.46 -8.82 -7.17
N ILE A 280 11.87 -8.87 -5.99
CA ILE A 280 12.54 -8.56 -4.72
C ILE A 280 12.76 -9.86 -3.95
N PRO A 281 14.00 -10.19 -3.56
CA PRO A 281 14.29 -11.39 -2.77
C PRO A 281 13.59 -11.38 -1.41
N ASN A 282 13.07 -12.53 -0.99
CA ASN A 282 12.42 -12.72 0.32
C ASN A 282 11.30 -11.71 0.63
N SER A 283 10.59 -11.23 -0.38
CA SER A 283 9.63 -10.12 -0.26
C SER A 283 8.17 -10.54 -0.33
N GLY A 284 7.88 -11.81 -0.22
CA GLY A 284 6.51 -12.27 -0.20
C GLY A 284 6.35 -13.64 0.41
N TRP A 285 5.11 -14.12 0.40
CA TRP A 285 4.74 -15.42 0.92
C TRP A 285 4.23 -16.36 -0.16
N ARG A 286 4.49 -17.65 0.05
CA ARG A 286 3.80 -18.78 -0.60
C ARG A 286 3.28 -19.72 0.48
N LEU A 287 2.38 -20.63 0.13
CA LEU A 287 1.90 -21.63 1.08
C LEU A 287 3.04 -22.59 1.47
N SER A 288 3.15 -22.85 2.76
CA SER A 288 4.11 -23.83 3.30
C SER A 288 3.79 -25.25 2.78
N LYS A 289 4.78 -26.14 2.84
CA LYS A 289 4.61 -27.54 2.41
C LYS A 289 3.36 -28.21 3.01
N ALA A 290 3.01 -27.87 4.25
CA ALA A 290 1.86 -28.44 4.95
C ALA A 290 0.50 -27.98 4.38
N TYR A 291 0.47 -26.88 3.61
CA TYR A 291 -0.72 -26.27 3.03
C TYR A 291 -0.70 -26.22 1.51
N ARG A 292 0.33 -26.75 0.87
CA ARG A 292 0.54 -26.69 -0.58
C ARG A 292 -0.63 -27.24 -1.41
N ALA A 293 -1.40 -28.20 -0.88
CA ALA A 293 -2.61 -28.71 -1.53
C ALA A 293 -3.70 -27.65 -1.76
N PHE A 294 -3.61 -26.50 -1.09
CA PHE A 294 -4.51 -25.35 -1.25
C PHE A 294 -3.95 -24.28 -2.18
N ASP A 295 -2.77 -24.49 -2.78
CA ASP A 295 -2.17 -23.55 -3.70
C ASP A 295 -2.89 -23.59 -5.06
N ALA A 296 -3.44 -22.44 -5.47
CA ALA A 296 -4.14 -22.34 -6.74
C ALA A 296 -3.19 -22.44 -7.95
N GLU A 297 -1.95 -21.96 -7.84
CA GLU A 297 -0.97 -22.06 -8.94
C GLU A 297 -0.61 -23.52 -9.20
N GLU A 298 -0.40 -24.32 -8.15
CA GLU A 298 -0.12 -25.75 -8.29
C GLU A 298 -1.35 -26.53 -8.76
N ARG A 299 -2.55 -26.16 -8.31
CA ARG A 299 -3.80 -26.85 -8.67
C ARG A 299 -4.20 -26.66 -10.12
N PHE A 300 -4.12 -25.42 -10.62
CA PHE A 300 -4.60 -25.10 -11.95
C PHE A 300 -3.50 -25.15 -13.01
N GLN A 301 -2.22 -25.08 -12.61
CA GLN A 301 -1.04 -25.22 -13.48
C GLN A 301 -1.13 -24.36 -14.75
N ILE A 302 -1.56 -23.11 -14.60
CA ILE A 302 -1.66 -22.17 -15.72
C ILE A 302 -0.24 -21.85 -16.23
N ALA A 303 0.07 -22.30 -17.43
CA ALA A 303 1.35 -22.11 -18.08
C ALA A 303 1.20 -21.25 -19.35
N GLY A 304 2.32 -20.73 -19.85
CA GLY A 304 2.35 -20.00 -21.12
C GLY A 304 1.68 -18.64 -21.10
N ILE A 305 1.52 -18.03 -19.93
CA ILE A 305 1.02 -16.66 -19.82
C ILE A 305 2.07 -15.72 -20.37
N HIS A 306 1.68 -14.97 -21.39
CA HIS A 306 2.45 -13.82 -21.88
C HIS A 306 1.83 -12.56 -21.28
N THR A 307 2.63 -11.78 -20.58
CA THR A 307 2.20 -10.52 -19.96
C THR A 307 2.78 -9.34 -20.71
N GLU A 308 1.94 -8.32 -20.93
CA GLU A 308 2.35 -7.09 -21.55
C GLU A 308 1.76 -5.89 -20.81
N GLU A 309 2.62 -5.12 -20.16
CA GLU A 309 2.22 -3.86 -19.51
C GLU A 309 1.94 -2.79 -20.56
N SER A 310 0.94 -1.95 -20.30
CA SER A 310 0.69 -0.80 -21.16
C SER A 310 1.93 0.12 -21.20
N PRO A 311 2.48 0.41 -22.38
CA PRO A 311 3.66 1.29 -22.50
C PRO A 311 3.37 2.74 -22.06
N LEU A 312 2.09 3.11 -21.95
CA LEU A 312 1.65 4.42 -21.46
C LEU A 312 1.59 4.49 -19.92
N CYS A 313 1.70 3.35 -19.23
CA CYS A 313 1.57 3.31 -17.77
C CYS A 313 2.93 3.49 -17.07
N HIS A 314 3.11 4.60 -16.39
CA HIS A 314 4.31 4.90 -15.59
C HIS A 314 4.12 4.63 -14.09
N SER A 315 3.24 3.70 -13.71
CA SER A 315 2.98 3.38 -12.29
C SER A 315 4.22 2.92 -11.53
N GLY A 316 5.14 2.22 -12.20
CA GLY A 316 6.41 1.81 -11.60
C GLY A 316 7.30 3.01 -11.22
N ASP A 317 7.34 4.05 -12.04
CA ASP A 317 8.10 5.27 -11.75
C ASP A 317 7.48 6.04 -10.59
N VAL A 318 6.14 6.08 -10.50
CA VAL A 318 5.41 6.67 -9.37
C VAL A 318 5.74 5.93 -8.07
N LEU A 319 5.67 4.59 -8.06
CA LEU A 319 5.88 3.77 -6.87
C LEU A 319 7.34 3.82 -6.36
N ARG A 320 8.30 4.11 -7.24
CA ARG A 320 9.70 4.35 -6.86
C ARG A 320 9.98 5.81 -6.46
N GLY A 321 9.02 6.71 -6.61
CA GLY A 321 9.18 8.13 -6.33
C GLY A 321 10.00 8.87 -7.39
N ALA A 322 10.14 8.33 -8.60
CA ALA A 322 10.85 8.98 -9.70
C ALA A 322 10.01 10.09 -10.34
N ILE A 323 8.69 9.94 -10.36
CA ILE A 323 7.73 10.94 -10.82
C ILE A 323 6.52 10.98 -9.88
N ARG A 324 5.82 12.12 -9.86
CA ARG A 324 4.50 12.23 -9.21
C ARG A 324 3.40 11.74 -10.17
N PRO A 325 2.23 11.30 -9.66
CA PRO A 325 1.12 10.88 -10.52
C PRO A 325 0.73 11.90 -11.59
N ALA A 326 0.70 13.19 -11.24
CA ALA A 326 0.34 14.28 -12.16
C ALA A 326 1.37 14.53 -13.28
N GLU A 327 2.61 14.07 -13.12
CA GLU A 327 3.67 14.17 -14.12
C GLU A 327 3.60 13.04 -15.17
N CYS A 328 2.80 12.00 -14.92
CA CYS A 328 2.57 10.93 -15.90
C CYS A 328 1.78 11.47 -17.10
N PRO A 329 2.28 11.32 -18.34
CA PRO A 329 1.63 11.88 -19.53
C PRO A 329 0.19 11.40 -19.74
N ALA A 330 -0.12 10.16 -19.36
CA ALA A 330 -1.46 9.57 -19.50
C ALA A 330 -2.43 9.98 -18.36
N PHE A 331 -1.94 10.59 -17.28
CA PHE A 331 -2.75 10.90 -16.11
C PHE A 331 -3.89 11.86 -16.43
N GLY A 332 -5.11 11.47 -16.07
CA GLY A 332 -6.33 12.26 -16.29
C GLY A 332 -6.78 12.37 -17.74
N ARG A 333 -6.08 11.72 -18.66
CA ARG A 333 -6.37 11.67 -20.11
C ARG A 333 -6.75 10.24 -20.48
N GLU A 334 -5.81 9.45 -21.01
CA GLU A 334 -6.03 8.03 -21.35
C GLU A 334 -6.19 7.17 -20.10
N CYS A 335 -5.61 7.58 -18.96
CA CYS A 335 -5.64 6.86 -17.69
C CYS A 335 -6.51 7.60 -16.67
N THR A 336 -7.68 7.03 -16.36
CA THR A 336 -8.64 7.53 -15.37
C THR A 336 -9.16 6.38 -14.51
N PRO A 337 -9.83 6.63 -13.35
CA PRO A 337 -10.43 5.56 -12.56
C PRO A 337 -11.51 4.75 -13.30
N ARG A 338 -12.10 5.29 -14.39
CA ARG A 338 -13.03 4.58 -15.25
C ARG A 338 -12.34 3.74 -16.31
N HIS A 339 -11.17 4.16 -16.75
CA HIS A 339 -10.33 3.50 -17.77
C HIS A 339 -8.89 3.44 -17.27
N PRO A 340 -8.59 2.62 -16.23
CA PRO A 340 -7.26 2.54 -15.66
C PRO A 340 -6.31 1.79 -16.61
N LEU A 341 -5.16 2.39 -16.90
CA LEU A 341 -4.07 1.71 -17.63
C LEU A 341 -3.20 0.86 -16.69
N GLY A 342 -3.19 1.17 -15.40
CA GLY A 342 -2.43 0.44 -14.39
C GLY A 342 -3.15 0.37 -13.05
N ALA A 343 -2.70 -0.52 -12.20
CA ALA A 343 -3.32 -0.83 -10.92
C ALA A 343 -3.38 0.35 -9.93
N THR A 344 -2.42 1.27 -10.00
CA THR A 344 -2.36 2.48 -9.15
C THR A 344 -3.52 3.46 -9.38
N MET A 345 -4.24 3.34 -10.52
CA MET A 345 -5.43 4.14 -10.82
C MET A 345 -6.74 3.44 -10.41
N VAL A 346 -6.69 2.17 -9.96
CA VAL A 346 -7.87 1.37 -9.62
C VAL A 346 -8.31 1.54 -8.18
N SER A 347 -7.42 1.28 -7.25
CA SER A 347 -7.70 1.35 -5.81
C SER A 347 -7.64 2.80 -5.32
N SER A 348 -8.54 3.17 -4.41
CA SER A 348 -8.49 4.46 -3.71
C SER A 348 -7.22 4.67 -2.88
N GLU A 349 -6.50 3.58 -2.58
CA GLU A 349 -5.20 3.58 -1.92
C GLU A 349 -4.03 3.71 -2.89
N GLY A 350 -4.28 3.62 -4.19
CA GLY A 350 -3.25 3.83 -5.21
C GLY A 350 -2.95 5.32 -5.38
N ALA A 351 -1.66 5.66 -5.51
CA ALA A 351 -1.23 7.06 -5.61
C ALA A 351 -1.92 7.79 -6.77
N CYS A 352 -2.02 7.18 -7.95
CA CYS A 352 -2.69 7.80 -9.10
C CYS A 352 -4.19 8.07 -8.83
N ALA A 353 -4.90 7.12 -8.26
CA ALA A 353 -6.32 7.30 -7.95
C ALA A 353 -6.55 8.32 -6.83
N ALA A 354 -5.69 8.35 -5.81
CA ALA A 354 -5.75 9.34 -4.74
C ALA A 354 -5.56 10.76 -5.29
N TYR A 355 -4.53 10.97 -6.13
CA TYR A 355 -4.29 12.25 -6.80
C TYR A 355 -5.44 12.64 -7.73
N TYR A 356 -5.98 11.71 -8.51
CA TYR A 356 -7.08 12.00 -9.42
C TYR A 356 -8.35 12.46 -8.67
N ASN A 357 -8.66 11.81 -7.56
CA ASN A 357 -9.90 12.08 -6.83
C ASN A 357 -9.79 13.27 -5.86
N TYR A 358 -8.62 13.53 -5.30
CA TYR A 358 -8.45 14.48 -4.19
C TYR A 358 -7.30 15.46 -4.39
N GLY A 359 -6.38 15.21 -5.34
CA GLY A 359 -5.26 16.10 -5.60
C GLY A 359 -5.78 17.48 -6.02
N ARG A 360 -5.42 18.49 -5.25
CA ARG A 360 -5.66 19.88 -5.61
C ARG A 360 -4.44 20.33 -6.41
N PHE A 361 -4.58 20.36 -7.72
CA PHE A 361 -3.52 20.84 -8.60
C PHE A 361 -3.50 22.37 -8.52
N LEU A 362 -2.68 22.89 -7.62
CA LEU A 362 -2.34 24.31 -7.67
C LEU A 362 -1.48 24.53 -8.93
N SER A 363 -1.86 25.50 -9.75
CA SER A 363 -1.02 25.94 -10.84
C SER A 363 0.33 26.47 -10.32
N ALA A 364 1.36 26.51 -11.15
CA ALA A 364 2.67 27.06 -10.75
C ALA A 364 2.55 28.50 -10.24
N GLU A 365 1.55 29.26 -10.70
CA GLU A 365 1.23 30.65 -10.26
C GLU A 365 0.59 30.67 -8.87
N GLU A 366 -0.29 29.71 -8.55
CA GLU A 366 -0.91 29.58 -7.22
C GLU A 366 0.11 29.12 -6.17
N LEU A 367 1.07 28.24 -6.55
CA LEU A 367 2.18 27.83 -5.68
C LEU A 367 3.15 29.00 -5.38
N ALA A 368 3.42 29.85 -6.36
CA ALA A 368 4.24 31.05 -6.17
C ALA A 368 3.53 32.12 -5.31
N GLY A 369 2.20 32.25 -5.44
CA GLY A 369 1.38 33.17 -4.65
C GLY A 369 1.21 32.74 -3.18
N ALA A 370 1.10 31.44 -2.91
CA ALA A 370 0.99 30.90 -1.55
C ALA A 370 2.29 31.09 -0.74
N GLY A 371 3.46 31.01 -1.40
CA GLY A 371 4.77 31.28 -0.77
C GLY A 371 4.94 32.74 -0.34
N SER A 372 4.34 33.70 -1.07
CA SER A 372 4.43 35.13 -0.74
C SER A 372 3.45 35.57 0.36
N ALA A 373 2.31 34.93 0.49
CA ALA A 373 1.32 35.22 1.52
C ALA A 373 1.76 34.82 2.95
N LEU A 374 2.60 33.79 3.07
CA LEU A 374 3.16 33.35 4.36
C LEU A 374 4.37 34.18 4.81
N SER A 375 5.08 34.85 3.88
CA SER A 375 6.20 35.72 4.21
C SER A 375 5.77 37.15 4.56
N GLY A 376 4.51 37.55 4.28
CA GLY A 376 3.97 38.91 4.49
C GLY A 376 3.29 39.15 5.85
N ALA A 377 3.17 38.12 6.72
CA ALA A 377 2.60 38.27 8.07
C ALA A 377 3.67 38.55 9.15
N GLY A 378 4.67 39.37 8.80
CA GLY A 378 5.70 39.86 9.69
C GLY A 378 5.35 41.23 10.24
N LEU A 379 4.99 41.30 11.52
CA LEU A 379 5.21 42.39 12.48
C LEU A 379 4.99 43.81 11.98
N SER A 380 3.76 44.35 12.08
CA SER A 380 3.53 45.75 12.37
C SER A 380 3.07 45.88 13.82
N GLY A 381 4.04 46.04 14.72
CA GLY A 381 3.80 46.52 16.06
C GLY A 381 3.53 48.01 15.96
N GLU A 382 2.29 48.42 16.11
CA GLU A 382 1.97 49.85 16.42
C GLU A 382 1.95 49.97 17.93
N THR A 383 2.98 50.67 18.41
CA THR A 383 2.98 51.38 19.71
C THR A 383 2.10 52.57 19.63
N HIS A 384 1.03 52.62 20.41
CA HIS A 384 0.39 53.89 20.81
C HIS A 384 0.34 53.98 22.32
N GLY A 385 0.78 55.19 22.77
CA GLY A 385 1.05 55.66 24.10
C GLY A 385 -0.14 55.76 25.06
#